data_437cebe23214918b1a3ee26c251a5bf3
#
_entry.id   437cebe23214918b1a3ee26c251a5bf3
#
_cell.length_a   1.000
_cell.length_b   1.000
_cell.length_c   1.000
_cell.angle_alpha   90.00
_cell.angle_beta   90.00
_cell.angle_gamma   90.00
#
_symmetry.space_group_name_H-M   'P 1'
#
loop_
_entity.id
_entity.type
_entity.pdbx_description
1 polymer ?
#
loop_
_entity_poly.entity_id
_entity_poly.type
_entity_poly.pdbx_seq_one_letter_code
_entity_poly.pdbx_strand_id
1 'polypeptide(L)'
;MEPIAERNACLDFTVRSLERVPTREESLKLSAYSTQTLVAAAKEATIKFADRVFNFCGIINAKSGRCSEDCAWCSQSRRFVTGIPIYPLINADKALEAAKQAQANGLTRFSLVTSGRKLSAREVRETIELVRVIRKETNLQMCLSAGLLTEKELQSLFEAGVVRYHCNLESSESYFGKLCSTHTTADKVKTLMNARAVGMDVCSGGIIGMGESESDRIDLALQLRALNVLSIPVNILSPIAGTALEHQPLLSDEEILRSVALFRLINPKAQLRFAGGRARLSREVQKAALECGINAAIAGDMLTTKGSAIDADRELVSEVGYQTQDIKTFDEAHLWHPYASATLPPPVNVAAGGHGARIVLEDGRELIDGTSSWWCAAFGYNRPEIVEAIQKQASKLTHVMFAGFTHQPAVELGKRLTRLLPEKLTKIFYADSGSVAVEVAMKLAVQYQLAKGRKTRTNFATIRKGYHGDTWNAMGVCDPVAGMHGFFSGALQKRIFIDEPSSVFGGQWNPGDIEELERVFEALQDEICALILEPVSYTHLRAHETELHL
;
A
#
# COMPACT_ATOMS: atom_id res chain seq x y z
N MET A 1 23.62 5.72 30.57
CA MET A 1 24.04 4.58 29.69
C MET A 1 23.17 3.33 29.89
N GLU A 2 22.71 3.00 31.11
CA GLU A 2 21.80 1.87 31.37
C GLU A 2 20.52 1.82 30.50
N PRO A 3 19.75 2.92 30.30
CA PRO A 3 18.49 2.84 29.55
C PRO A 3 18.65 2.45 28.05
N ILE A 4 19.81 2.76 27.46
CA ILE A 4 20.08 2.42 26.05
C ILE A 4 20.42 0.93 25.93
N ALA A 5 21.19 0.37 26.86
CA ALA A 5 21.54 -1.05 26.86
C ALA A 5 20.29 -1.94 27.07
N GLU A 6 19.42 -1.57 28.02
CA GLU A 6 18.17 -2.27 28.27
C GLU A 6 17.22 -2.24 27.06
N ARG A 7 17.07 -1.08 26.42
CA ARG A 7 16.28 -0.93 25.20
C ARG A 7 16.82 -1.84 24.07
N ASN A 8 18.13 -1.87 23.89
CA ASN A 8 18.77 -2.74 22.89
C ASN A 8 18.54 -4.23 23.23
N ALA A 9 18.60 -4.63 24.50
CA ALA A 9 18.28 -6.01 24.91
C ALA A 9 16.83 -6.41 24.56
N CYS A 10 15.86 -5.50 24.74
CA CYS A 10 14.47 -5.72 24.31
C CYS A 10 14.34 -5.84 22.78
N LEU A 11 15.10 -5.04 22.02
CA LEU A 11 15.12 -5.12 20.56
C LEU A 11 15.77 -6.42 20.06
N ASP A 12 16.87 -6.84 20.67
CA ASP A 12 17.52 -8.13 20.37
C ASP A 12 16.59 -9.32 20.67
N PHE A 13 15.83 -9.25 21.76
CA PHE A 13 14.76 -10.21 22.01
C PHE A 13 13.74 -10.22 20.87
N THR A 14 13.31 -9.04 20.42
CA THR A 14 12.33 -8.91 19.33
C THR A 14 12.87 -9.45 18.01
N VAL A 15 14.13 -9.17 17.67
CA VAL A 15 14.78 -9.70 16.46
C VAL A 15 14.81 -11.23 16.48
N ARG A 16 15.24 -11.83 17.61
CA ARG A 16 15.18 -13.31 17.77
C ARG A 16 13.75 -13.85 17.66
N SER A 17 12.75 -13.08 18.12
CA SER A 17 11.34 -13.45 17.99
C SER A 17 10.82 -13.43 16.55
N LEU A 18 11.52 -12.80 15.59
CA LEU A 18 11.19 -12.91 14.17
C LEU A 18 11.50 -14.29 13.59
N GLU A 19 12.54 -14.93 14.09
CA GLU A 19 13.03 -16.23 13.59
C GLU A 19 12.31 -17.42 14.24
N ARG A 20 11.95 -17.32 15.52
CA ARG A 20 11.28 -18.38 16.27
C ARG A 20 10.30 -17.83 17.30
N VAL A 21 9.41 -18.67 17.78
CA VAL A 21 8.59 -18.36 18.96
C VAL A 21 9.51 -18.29 20.19
N PRO A 22 9.54 -17.17 20.94
CA PRO A 22 10.34 -17.07 22.15
C PRO A 22 9.80 -18.00 23.25
N THR A 23 10.67 -18.45 24.12
CA THR A 23 10.24 -19.25 25.27
C THR A 23 9.55 -18.38 26.32
N ARG A 24 8.75 -19.00 27.18
CA ARG A 24 8.11 -18.30 28.30
C ARG A 24 9.15 -17.61 29.21
N GLU A 25 10.24 -18.32 29.55
CA GLU A 25 11.31 -17.78 30.39
C GLU A 25 11.97 -16.54 29.78
N GLU A 26 12.29 -16.58 28.47
CA GLU A 26 12.84 -15.45 27.76
C GLU A 26 11.89 -14.23 27.77
N SER A 27 10.59 -14.48 27.59
CA SER A 27 9.57 -13.43 27.55
C SER A 27 9.28 -12.81 28.90
N LEU A 28 9.33 -13.60 29.97
CA LEU A 28 9.19 -13.11 31.33
C LEU A 28 10.36 -12.19 31.78
N LYS A 29 11.54 -12.32 31.16
CA LYS A 29 12.65 -11.38 31.41
C LYS A 29 12.31 -9.96 31.01
N LEU A 30 11.36 -9.74 30.09
CA LEU A 30 10.87 -8.40 29.74
C LEU A 30 10.21 -7.70 30.93
N SER A 31 9.60 -8.43 31.86
CA SER A 31 8.97 -7.86 33.06
C SER A 31 9.95 -7.15 33.99
N ALA A 32 11.25 -7.45 33.89
CA ALA A 32 12.28 -6.77 34.68
C ALA A 32 12.57 -5.32 34.23
N TYR A 33 12.19 -4.97 32.98
CA TYR A 33 12.45 -3.63 32.47
C TYR A 33 11.33 -2.65 32.82
N SER A 34 11.69 -1.37 32.92
CA SER A 34 10.74 -0.28 33.18
C SER A 34 9.74 -0.14 32.02
N THR A 35 8.56 0.40 32.29
CA THR A 35 7.56 0.71 31.26
C THR A 35 8.13 1.64 30.19
N GLN A 36 8.91 2.64 30.58
CA GLN A 36 9.55 3.58 29.66
C GLN A 36 10.51 2.86 28.70
N THR A 37 11.33 1.93 29.20
CA THR A 37 12.25 1.10 28.39
C THR A 37 11.48 0.23 27.38
N LEU A 38 10.42 -0.46 27.86
CA LEU A 38 9.60 -1.33 27.01
C LEU A 38 8.88 -0.54 25.91
N VAL A 39 8.28 0.59 26.23
CA VAL A 39 7.60 1.47 25.28
C VAL A 39 8.58 2.02 24.24
N ALA A 40 9.77 2.45 24.64
CA ALA A 40 10.80 2.93 23.71
C ALA A 40 11.27 1.81 22.75
N ALA A 41 11.49 0.60 23.26
CA ALA A 41 11.87 -0.55 22.43
C ALA A 41 10.72 -0.96 21.50
N ALA A 42 9.49 -0.98 21.99
CA ALA A 42 8.32 -1.34 21.19
C ALA A 42 8.04 -0.31 20.07
N LYS A 43 8.27 0.97 20.32
CA LYS A 43 8.21 2.04 19.31
C LYS A 43 9.20 1.77 18.16
N GLU A 44 10.44 1.46 18.48
CA GLU A 44 11.46 1.12 17.50
C GLU A 44 11.14 -0.18 16.75
N ALA A 45 10.67 -1.22 17.46
CA ALA A 45 10.22 -2.47 16.86
C ALA A 45 9.02 -2.26 15.91
N THR A 46 8.09 -1.38 16.26
CA THR A 46 6.94 -1.03 15.42
C THR A 46 7.38 -0.38 14.11
N ILE A 47 8.33 0.56 14.17
CA ILE A 47 8.86 1.23 12.97
C ILE A 47 9.60 0.24 12.07
N LYS A 48 10.35 -0.70 12.64
CA LYS A 48 11.20 -1.63 11.89
C LYS A 48 10.46 -2.84 11.33
N PHE A 49 9.44 -3.34 12.03
CA PHE A 49 8.90 -4.68 11.75
C PHE A 49 7.39 -4.72 11.54
N ALA A 50 6.64 -3.71 11.98
CA ALA A 50 5.20 -3.68 11.81
C ALA A 50 4.80 -2.96 10.52
N ASP A 51 3.64 -3.33 9.98
CA ASP A 51 3.03 -2.67 8.85
C ASP A 51 2.75 -1.18 9.16
N ARG A 52 3.12 -0.30 8.26
CA ARG A 52 2.90 1.14 8.38
C ARG A 52 1.58 1.60 7.79
N VAL A 53 0.86 0.73 7.10
CA VAL A 53 -0.53 0.97 6.69
C VAL A 53 -1.44 0.64 7.86
N PHE A 54 -2.14 1.65 8.37
CA PHE A 54 -3.05 1.45 9.49
C PHE A 54 -4.33 0.75 9.05
N ASN A 55 -4.61 -0.41 9.63
CA ASN A 55 -5.75 -1.24 9.21
C ASN A 55 -7.00 -0.94 10.05
N PHE A 56 -8.02 -0.37 9.43
CA PHE A 56 -9.34 -0.19 10.01
C PHE A 56 -10.28 -1.36 9.68
N CYS A 57 -11.09 -1.77 10.67
CA CYS A 57 -12.12 -2.80 10.53
C CYS A 57 -13.44 -2.28 11.09
N GLY A 58 -14.51 -2.40 10.32
CA GLY A 58 -15.87 -2.16 10.81
C GLY A 58 -16.51 -3.42 11.38
N ILE A 59 -17.36 -3.29 12.38
CA ILE A 59 -18.15 -4.41 12.94
C ILE A 59 -19.62 -4.04 13.07
N ILE A 60 -20.47 -5.05 13.00
CA ILE A 60 -21.87 -4.94 13.40
C ILE A 60 -22.24 -6.06 14.38
N ASN A 61 -22.99 -5.73 15.44
CA ASN A 61 -23.60 -6.72 16.30
C ASN A 61 -24.79 -7.36 15.56
N ALA A 62 -24.54 -8.46 14.84
CA ALA A 62 -25.54 -9.08 13.97
C ALA A 62 -26.58 -9.94 14.74
N LYS A 63 -26.27 -10.34 15.98
CA LYS A 63 -27.16 -11.05 16.88
C LYS A 63 -26.78 -10.69 18.31
N SER A 64 -27.73 -10.27 19.14
CA SER A 64 -27.46 -9.76 20.48
C SER A 64 -28.19 -10.47 21.58
N GLY A 65 -27.47 -10.69 22.70
CA GLY A 65 -28.03 -11.23 23.95
C GLY A 65 -28.30 -12.73 23.94
N ARG A 66 -28.84 -13.26 25.03
CA ARG A 66 -29.23 -14.66 25.25
C ARG A 66 -28.11 -15.70 25.04
N CYS A 67 -26.85 -15.30 25.18
CA CYS A 67 -25.73 -16.24 25.11
C CYS A 67 -25.79 -17.26 26.26
N SER A 68 -25.57 -18.53 25.96
CA SER A 68 -25.61 -19.61 26.98
C SER A 68 -24.40 -19.60 27.92
N GLU A 69 -23.34 -18.94 27.49
CA GLU A 69 -22.02 -18.94 28.17
C GLU A 69 -22.03 -18.02 29.40
N ASP A 70 -21.14 -18.29 30.35
CA ASP A 70 -21.02 -17.60 31.64
C ASP A 70 -19.81 -16.66 31.75
N CYS A 71 -19.27 -16.23 30.61
CA CYS A 71 -18.09 -15.36 30.59
C CYS A 71 -18.30 -14.11 31.48
N ALA A 72 -17.48 -13.96 32.51
CA ALA A 72 -17.63 -13.00 33.61
C ALA A 72 -17.71 -11.52 33.17
N TRP A 73 -17.10 -11.19 32.03
CA TRP A 73 -17.05 -9.82 31.46
C TRP A 73 -18.19 -9.51 30.48
N CYS A 74 -18.96 -10.55 30.04
CA CYS A 74 -19.77 -10.43 28.84
C CYS A 74 -21.21 -10.00 29.12
N SER A 75 -21.59 -8.81 28.67
CA SER A 75 -22.94 -8.28 28.78
C SER A 75 -24.00 -9.08 28.00
N GLN A 76 -23.61 -9.93 27.05
CA GLN A 76 -24.50 -10.70 26.20
C GLN A 76 -24.91 -12.06 26.82
N SER A 77 -24.30 -12.44 27.96
CA SER A 77 -24.65 -13.66 28.68
C SER A 77 -26.06 -13.60 29.23
N ARG A 78 -26.86 -14.68 29.06
CA ARG A 78 -28.16 -14.79 29.68
C ARG A 78 -28.15 -14.94 31.21
N ARG A 79 -26.94 -15.12 31.78
CA ARG A 79 -26.73 -15.24 33.22
C ARG A 79 -26.66 -13.91 33.95
N PHE A 80 -26.55 -12.82 33.18
CA PHE A 80 -26.42 -11.45 33.69
C PHE A 80 -27.58 -10.57 33.22
N VAL A 81 -27.92 -9.57 34.03
CA VAL A 81 -28.94 -8.57 33.71
C VAL A 81 -28.27 -7.23 33.43
N THR A 82 -27.95 -6.99 32.16
CA THR A 82 -27.11 -5.86 31.74
C THR A 82 -27.82 -4.78 30.95
N GLY A 83 -29.13 -4.92 30.72
CA GLY A 83 -29.94 -3.92 30.01
C GLY A 83 -29.65 -3.76 28.52
N ILE A 84 -28.82 -4.61 27.91
CA ILE A 84 -28.51 -4.52 26.48
C ILE A 84 -29.70 -4.89 25.61
N PRO A 85 -29.85 -4.35 24.39
CA PRO A 85 -30.84 -4.79 23.42
C PRO A 85 -30.68 -6.28 23.07
N ILE A 86 -31.78 -7.02 23.03
CA ILE A 86 -31.79 -8.44 22.68
C ILE A 86 -32.54 -8.61 21.37
N TYR A 87 -31.88 -9.19 20.36
CA TYR A 87 -32.49 -9.46 19.06
C TYR A 87 -31.86 -10.69 18.37
N PRO A 88 -32.63 -11.39 17.51
CA PRO A 88 -32.12 -12.50 16.71
C PRO A 88 -31.17 -11.99 15.64
N LEU A 89 -30.69 -12.87 14.75
CA LEU A 89 -29.89 -12.48 13.61
C LEU A 89 -30.61 -11.41 12.77
N ILE A 90 -29.93 -10.33 12.46
CA ILE A 90 -30.45 -9.20 11.67
C ILE A 90 -30.78 -9.64 10.24
N ASN A 91 -31.66 -8.91 9.58
CA ASN A 91 -32.01 -9.15 8.18
C ASN A 91 -30.92 -8.59 7.21
N ALA A 92 -31.06 -8.94 5.92
CA ALA A 92 -30.13 -8.55 4.89
C ALA A 92 -30.04 -7.04 4.67
N ASP A 93 -31.19 -6.32 4.74
CA ASP A 93 -31.22 -4.87 4.51
C ASP A 93 -30.37 -4.12 5.55
N LYS A 94 -30.54 -4.46 6.83
CA LYS A 94 -29.79 -3.85 7.93
C LYS A 94 -28.30 -4.18 7.85
N ALA A 95 -27.95 -5.42 7.48
CA ALA A 95 -26.57 -5.82 7.33
C ALA A 95 -25.90 -5.09 6.15
N LEU A 96 -26.61 -4.95 5.03
CA LEU A 96 -26.14 -4.25 3.83
C LEU A 96 -25.99 -2.75 4.06
N GLU A 97 -26.96 -2.11 4.73
CA GLU A 97 -26.89 -0.68 5.08
C GLU A 97 -25.63 -0.39 5.90
N ALA A 98 -25.37 -1.19 6.95
CA ALA A 98 -24.17 -1.02 7.79
C ALA A 98 -22.88 -1.27 6.99
N ALA A 99 -22.87 -2.24 6.09
CA ALA A 99 -21.73 -2.52 5.23
C ALA A 99 -21.45 -1.37 4.23
N LYS A 100 -22.50 -0.83 3.58
CA LYS A 100 -22.38 0.33 2.70
C LYS A 100 -21.86 1.56 3.44
N GLN A 101 -22.34 1.79 4.67
CA GLN A 101 -21.82 2.87 5.52
C GLN A 101 -20.35 2.66 5.88
N ALA A 102 -19.96 1.42 6.21
CA ALA A 102 -18.55 1.09 6.47
C ALA A 102 -17.67 1.35 5.23
N GLN A 103 -18.12 0.96 4.05
CA GLN A 103 -17.41 1.23 2.79
C GLN A 103 -17.34 2.73 2.48
N ALA A 104 -18.42 3.47 2.64
CA ALA A 104 -18.45 4.92 2.46
C ALA A 104 -17.49 5.65 3.42
N ASN A 105 -17.30 5.10 4.61
CA ASN A 105 -16.29 5.53 5.56
C ASN A 105 -14.87 5.05 5.21
N GLY A 106 -14.64 4.45 4.04
CA GLY A 106 -13.34 4.01 3.55
C GLY A 106 -12.76 2.82 4.30
N LEU A 107 -13.59 1.99 4.93
CA LEU A 107 -13.14 0.74 5.53
C LEU A 107 -12.99 -0.32 4.45
N THR A 108 -11.98 -1.17 4.61
CA THR A 108 -11.72 -2.28 3.67
C THR A 108 -12.19 -3.63 4.21
N ARG A 109 -12.51 -3.71 5.52
CA ARG A 109 -12.98 -4.93 6.20
C ARG A 109 -14.22 -4.67 7.00
N PHE A 110 -15.13 -5.65 6.99
CA PHE A 110 -16.36 -5.60 7.75
C PHE A 110 -16.67 -6.96 8.39
N SER A 111 -17.05 -6.95 9.67
CA SER A 111 -17.28 -8.16 10.45
C SER A 111 -18.71 -8.24 10.96
N LEU A 112 -19.36 -9.37 10.70
CA LEU A 112 -20.60 -9.75 11.39
C LEU A 112 -20.22 -10.41 12.71
N VAL A 113 -20.76 -9.93 13.83
CA VAL A 113 -20.50 -10.49 15.17
C VAL A 113 -21.80 -10.95 15.79
N THR A 114 -21.81 -12.16 16.32
CA THR A 114 -23.02 -12.77 16.89
C THR A 114 -22.83 -13.22 18.31
N SER A 115 -23.85 -13.04 19.15
CA SER A 115 -23.91 -13.66 20.48
C SER A 115 -24.20 -15.17 20.39
N GLY A 116 -23.74 -15.92 21.38
CA GLY A 116 -24.00 -17.36 21.51
C GLY A 116 -22.71 -18.18 21.50
N ARG A 117 -22.76 -19.41 22.07
CA ARG A 117 -21.66 -20.36 22.01
C ARG A 117 -21.26 -20.69 20.58
N LYS A 118 -22.27 -20.86 19.70
CA LYS A 118 -22.15 -20.99 18.25
C LYS A 118 -23.51 -20.70 17.58
N LEU A 119 -23.49 -20.45 16.28
CA LEU A 119 -24.70 -20.39 15.46
C LEU A 119 -25.33 -21.78 15.29
N SER A 120 -26.65 -21.85 15.23
CA SER A 120 -27.39 -23.03 14.77
C SER A 120 -27.21 -23.24 13.26
N ALA A 121 -27.48 -24.45 12.76
CA ALA A 121 -27.37 -24.74 11.33
C ALA A 121 -28.29 -23.85 10.45
N ARG A 122 -29.41 -23.38 10.98
CA ARG A 122 -30.26 -22.39 10.33
C ARG A 122 -29.59 -21.03 10.26
N GLU A 123 -29.06 -20.53 11.37
CA GLU A 123 -28.38 -19.23 11.43
C GLU A 123 -27.09 -19.20 10.59
N VAL A 124 -26.37 -20.33 10.46
CA VAL A 124 -25.24 -20.44 9.53
C VAL A 124 -25.69 -20.19 8.08
N ARG A 125 -26.80 -20.82 7.64
CA ARG A 125 -27.36 -20.57 6.31
C ARG A 125 -27.79 -19.11 6.12
N GLU A 126 -28.49 -18.55 7.10
CA GLU A 126 -28.89 -17.15 7.07
C GLU A 126 -27.68 -16.22 7.01
N THR A 127 -26.60 -16.50 7.77
CA THR A 127 -25.35 -15.73 7.72
C THR A 127 -24.66 -15.84 6.35
N ILE A 128 -24.68 -17.00 5.70
CA ILE A 128 -24.19 -17.18 4.33
C ILE A 128 -24.89 -16.23 3.36
N GLU A 129 -26.21 -16.11 3.45
CA GLU A 129 -26.98 -15.18 2.60
C GLU A 129 -26.64 -13.72 2.90
N LEU A 130 -26.46 -13.33 4.18
CA LEU A 130 -26.00 -11.97 4.53
C LEU A 130 -24.64 -11.66 3.88
N VAL A 131 -23.69 -12.58 3.96
CA VAL A 131 -22.35 -12.43 3.36
C VAL A 131 -22.43 -12.27 1.85
N ARG A 132 -23.25 -13.10 1.17
CA ARG A 132 -23.44 -13.02 -0.29
C ARG A 132 -24.03 -11.68 -0.73
N VAL A 133 -25.06 -11.21 -0.03
CA VAL A 133 -25.70 -9.90 -0.31
C VAL A 133 -24.68 -8.76 -0.14
N ILE A 134 -23.94 -8.74 0.95
CA ILE A 134 -22.93 -7.69 1.19
C ILE A 134 -21.83 -7.71 0.11
N ARG A 135 -21.32 -8.89 -0.23
CA ARG A 135 -20.25 -9.02 -1.24
C ARG A 135 -20.68 -8.66 -2.66
N LYS A 136 -21.96 -8.82 -2.97
CA LYS A 136 -22.50 -8.41 -4.27
C LYS A 136 -22.54 -6.89 -4.42
N GLU A 137 -22.78 -6.17 -3.34
CA GLU A 137 -23.06 -4.74 -3.32
C GLU A 137 -21.90 -3.89 -2.79
N THR A 138 -20.83 -4.52 -2.28
CA THR A 138 -19.65 -3.85 -1.71
C THR A 138 -18.36 -4.59 -2.05
N ASN A 139 -17.22 -3.87 -1.97
CA ASN A 139 -15.87 -4.43 -2.13
C ASN A 139 -15.23 -4.84 -0.79
N LEU A 140 -16.00 -4.93 0.29
CA LEU A 140 -15.49 -5.21 1.62
C LEU A 140 -15.02 -6.65 1.77
N GLN A 141 -13.88 -6.85 2.41
CA GLN A 141 -13.43 -8.16 2.85
C GLN A 141 -14.24 -8.59 4.07
N MET A 142 -14.95 -9.72 3.95
CA MET A 142 -15.86 -10.18 4.99
C MET A 142 -15.14 -10.93 6.11
N CYS A 143 -15.38 -10.51 7.34
CA CYS A 143 -14.96 -11.19 8.56
C CYS A 143 -16.18 -11.69 9.33
N LEU A 144 -16.00 -12.69 10.18
CA LEU A 144 -17.07 -13.25 11.00
C LEU A 144 -16.59 -13.62 12.40
N SER A 145 -17.41 -13.31 13.42
CA SER A 145 -17.27 -13.84 14.78
C SER A 145 -18.59 -14.49 15.19
N ALA A 146 -18.62 -15.83 15.22
CA ALA A 146 -19.86 -16.60 15.40
C ALA A 146 -19.70 -17.78 16.37
N GLY A 147 -18.77 -17.65 17.33
CA GLY A 147 -18.53 -18.63 18.38
C GLY A 147 -17.71 -19.86 17.92
N LEU A 148 -18.00 -21.03 18.48
CA LEU A 148 -17.19 -22.26 18.34
C LEU A 148 -17.73 -23.12 17.18
N LEU A 149 -17.44 -22.74 15.94
CA LEU A 149 -17.89 -23.45 14.74
C LEU A 149 -17.00 -24.64 14.39
N THR A 150 -17.61 -25.63 13.78
CA THR A 150 -16.91 -26.79 13.22
C THR A 150 -16.24 -26.46 11.89
N GLU A 151 -15.29 -27.27 11.46
CA GLU A 151 -14.61 -27.11 10.16
C GLU A 151 -15.61 -27.07 8.99
N LYS A 152 -16.63 -27.97 8.99
CA LYS A 152 -17.66 -28.02 7.96
C LYS A 152 -18.49 -26.72 7.88
N GLU A 153 -18.85 -26.14 9.04
CA GLU A 153 -19.59 -24.87 9.10
C GLU A 153 -18.72 -23.72 8.58
N LEU A 154 -17.43 -23.71 8.96
CA LEU A 154 -16.45 -22.73 8.48
C LEU A 154 -16.17 -22.87 6.99
N GLN A 155 -16.07 -24.08 6.45
CA GLN A 155 -15.92 -24.32 5.02
C GLN A 155 -17.05 -23.68 4.21
N SER A 156 -18.31 -23.89 4.62
CA SER A 156 -19.47 -23.29 3.94
C SER A 156 -19.47 -21.75 3.99
N LEU A 157 -18.97 -21.15 5.07
CA LEU A 157 -18.82 -19.71 5.23
C LEU A 157 -17.66 -19.15 4.40
N PHE A 158 -16.56 -19.91 4.29
CA PHE A 158 -15.42 -19.56 3.42
C PHE A 158 -15.84 -19.54 1.95
N GLU A 159 -16.56 -20.56 1.49
CA GLU A 159 -17.14 -20.63 0.13
C GLU A 159 -18.11 -19.49 -0.16
N ALA A 160 -18.81 -18.98 0.86
CA ALA A 160 -19.64 -17.78 0.73
C ALA A 160 -18.82 -16.48 0.64
N GLY A 161 -17.53 -16.52 1.04
CA GLY A 161 -16.59 -15.42 0.95
C GLY A 161 -16.21 -14.74 2.26
N VAL A 162 -16.39 -15.43 3.39
CA VAL A 162 -15.75 -15.01 4.65
C VAL A 162 -14.28 -15.34 4.59
N VAL A 163 -13.42 -14.33 4.57
CA VAL A 163 -11.96 -14.51 4.42
C VAL A 163 -11.21 -14.51 5.75
N ARG A 164 -11.83 -14.06 6.85
CA ARG A 164 -11.20 -14.04 8.18
C ARG A 164 -12.20 -14.42 9.25
N TYR A 165 -11.78 -15.29 10.17
CA TYR A 165 -12.56 -15.70 11.33
C TYR A 165 -12.01 -15.10 12.62
N HIS A 166 -12.89 -14.52 13.43
CA HIS A 166 -12.54 -13.92 14.72
C HIS A 166 -13.01 -14.81 15.87
N CYS A 167 -12.06 -15.23 16.73
CA CYS A 167 -12.34 -15.95 17.97
C CYS A 167 -11.25 -15.60 18.98
N ASN A 168 -11.55 -14.70 19.92
CA ASN A 168 -10.58 -14.29 20.94
C ASN A 168 -10.28 -15.42 21.93
N LEU A 169 -9.01 -15.55 22.32
CA LEU A 169 -8.61 -16.38 23.48
C LEU A 169 -9.06 -15.73 24.80
N GLU A 170 -9.16 -14.42 24.84
CA GLU A 170 -9.57 -13.52 25.92
C GLU A 170 -8.51 -13.36 27.03
N SER A 171 -7.89 -14.43 27.54
CA SER A 171 -6.86 -14.42 28.56
C SER A 171 -5.91 -15.59 28.37
N SER A 172 -4.88 -15.71 29.22
CA SER A 172 -4.02 -16.91 29.30
C SER A 172 -4.84 -18.15 29.59
N GLU A 173 -4.36 -19.32 29.16
CA GLU A 173 -5.00 -20.60 29.43
C GLU A 173 -5.14 -20.84 30.95
N SER A 174 -4.13 -20.48 31.75
CA SER A 174 -4.12 -20.62 33.20
C SER A 174 -5.15 -19.76 33.92
N TYR A 175 -5.43 -18.57 33.39
CA TYR A 175 -6.36 -17.62 34.01
C TYR A 175 -7.81 -17.76 33.49
N PHE A 176 -7.99 -18.23 32.25
CA PHE A 176 -9.30 -18.29 31.58
C PHE A 176 -10.35 -19.07 32.39
N GLY A 177 -9.96 -20.16 33.07
CA GLY A 177 -10.87 -20.96 33.88
C GLY A 177 -11.52 -20.21 35.07
N LYS A 178 -10.91 -19.09 35.52
CA LYS A 178 -11.51 -18.20 36.53
C LYS A 178 -12.57 -17.26 35.96
N LEU A 179 -12.58 -17.07 34.64
CA LEU A 179 -13.42 -16.14 33.93
C LEU A 179 -14.62 -16.79 33.23
N CYS A 180 -14.51 -18.09 32.92
CA CYS A 180 -15.55 -18.82 32.19
C CYS A 180 -15.45 -20.30 32.50
N SER A 181 -16.62 -20.94 32.81
CA SER A 181 -16.69 -22.38 33.12
C SER A 181 -17.38 -23.19 32.01
N THR A 182 -18.02 -22.56 31.06
CA THR A 182 -18.86 -23.21 30.03
C THR A 182 -18.12 -23.63 28.77
N HIS A 183 -16.91 -23.12 28.57
CA HIS A 183 -15.99 -23.52 27.49
C HIS A 183 -14.55 -23.20 27.90
N THR A 184 -13.58 -23.73 27.15
CA THR A 184 -12.15 -23.63 27.46
C THR A 184 -11.40 -22.84 26.36
N THR A 185 -10.15 -22.45 26.66
CA THR A 185 -9.21 -21.91 25.68
C THR A 185 -8.94 -22.93 24.57
N ALA A 186 -8.87 -24.24 24.92
CA ALA A 186 -8.68 -25.30 23.92
C ALA A 186 -9.82 -25.38 22.90
N ASP A 187 -11.10 -25.14 23.29
CA ASP A 187 -12.21 -25.07 22.36
C ASP A 187 -12.05 -23.92 21.34
N LYS A 188 -11.54 -22.78 21.82
CA LYS A 188 -11.25 -21.61 20.99
C LYS A 188 -10.09 -21.86 20.03
N VAL A 189 -8.99 -22.44 20.52
CA VAL A 189 -7.83 -22.83 19.69
C VAL A 189 -8.26 -23.81 18.60
N LYS A 190 -9.07 -24.83 18.93
CA LYS A 190 -9.61 -25.76 17.95
C LYS A 190 -10.41 -25.04 16.85
N THR A 191 -11.23 -24.06 17.22
CA THR A 191 -11.99 -23.27 16.25
C THR A 191 -11.09 -22.44 15.34
N LEU A 192 -10.03 -21.81 15.87
CA LEU A 192 -9.05 -21.09 15.07
C LEU A 192 -8.29 -22.01 14.11
N MET A 193 -7.94 -23.21 14.55
CA MET A 193 -7.28 -24.22 13.70
C MET A 193 -8.22 -24.70 12.59
N ASN A 194 -9.51 -24.95 12.89
CA ASN A 194 -10.52 -25.29 11.89
C ASN A 194 -10.66 -24.18 10.84
N ALA A 195 -10.68 -22.89 11.26
CA ALA A 195 -10.75 -21.77 10.34
C ALA A 195 -9.55 -21.70 9.38
N ARG A 196 -8.36 -22.00 9.87
CA ARG A 196 -7.16 -22.10 9.02
C ARG A 196 -7.19 -23.28 8.08
N ALA A 197 -7.67 -24.43 8.54
CA ALA A 197 -7.74 -25.64 7.72
C ALA A 197 -8.57 -25.42 6.45
N VAL A 198 -9.59 -24.56 6.51
CA VAL A 198 -10.42 -24.19 5.37
C VAL A 198 -9.89 -22.99 4.57
N GLY A 199 -8.73 -22.42 4.93
CA GLY A 199 -8.09 -21.34 4.20
C GLY A 199 -8.45 -19.93 4.68
N MET A 200 -9.14 -19.76 5.80
CA MET A 200 -9.42 -18.45 6.37
C MET A 200 -8.20 -17.89 7.13
N ASP A 201 -7.98 -16.59 7.06
CA ASP A 201 -7.20 -15.87 8.06
C ASP A 201 -7.87 -15.97 9.43
N VAL A 202 -7.08 -15.81 10.49
CA VAL A 202 -7.58 -15.78 11.87
C VAL A 202 -7.25 -14.45 12.55
N CYS A 203 -8.23 -13.98 13.34
CA CYS A 203 -8.12 -12.82 14.21
C CYS A 203 -8.43 -13.30 15.64
N SER A 204 -7.48 -13.13 16.55
CA SER A 204 -7.62 -13.55 17.95
C SER A 204 -6.78 -12.68 18.85
N GLY A 205 -7.30 -12.33 19.99
CA GLY A 205 -6.65 -11.52 21.01
C GLY A 205 -7.28 -11.76 22.38
N GLY A 206 -7.34 -10.72 23.17
CA GLY A 206 -7.91 -10.83 24.52
C GLY A 206 -8.33 -9.51 25.11
N ILE A 207 -8.71 -9.58 26.38
CA ILE A 207 -9.10 -8.45 27.21
C ILE A 207 -8.07 -8.33 28.33
N ILE A 208 -7.47 -7.16 28.48
CA ILE A 208 -6.59 -6.84 29.60
C ILE A 208 -7.38 -6.11 30.69
N GLY A 209 -7.06 -6.36 31.95
CA GLY A 209 -7.69 -5.74 33.12
C GLY A 209 -8.83 -6.54 33.74
N MET A 210 -8.96 -7.83 33.44
CA MET A 210 -9.95 -8.71 34.07
C MET A 210 -9.48 -9.30 35.40
N GLY A 211 -8.35 -8.81 35.96
CA GLY A 211 -7.73 -9.32 37.19
C GLY A 211 -6.58 -10.29 36.94
N GLU A 212 -6.22 -10.51 35.70
CA GLU A 212 -5.04 -11.27 35.29
C GLU A 212 -3.74 -10.54 35.63
N SER A 213 -2.66 -11.29 35.84
CA SER A 213 -1.32 -10.76 36.08
C SER A 213 -0.61 -10.35 34.76
N GLU A 214 0.51 -9.63 34.89
CA GLU A 214 1.37 -9.34 33.73
C GLU A 214 1.91 -10.63 33.10
N SER A 215 2.24 -11.65 33.90
CA SER A 215 2.65 -12.95 33.36
C SER A 215 1.54 -13.62 32.54
N ASP A 216 0.28 -13.48 32.93
CA ASP A 216 -0.85 -13.99 32.15
C ASP A 216 -0.98 -13.25 30.80
N ARG A 217 -0.72 -11.93 30.76
CA ARG A 217 -0.69 -11.14 29.50
C ARG A 217 0.44 -11.59 28.59
N ILE A 218 1.63 -11.87 29.13
CA ILE A 218 2.76 -12.43 28.40
C ILE A 218 2.42 -13.82 27.86
N ASP A 219 1.80 -14.69 28.68
CA ASP A 219 1.40 -16.03 28.28
C ASP A 219 0.36 -15.98 27.14
N LEU A 220 -0.61 -15.07 27.20
CA LEU A 220 -1.54 -14.81 26.10
C LEU A 220 -0.82 -14.37 24.83
N ALA A 221 0.11 -13.42 24.93
CA ALA A 221 0.89 -12.93 23.78
C ALA A 221 1.72 -14.04 23.13
N LEU A 222 2.31 -14.92 23.93
CA LEU A 222 3.05 -16.11 23.48
C LEU A 222 2.14 -17.14 22.81
N GLN A 223 0.97 -17.39 23.36
CA GLN A 223 0.00 -18.33 22.82
C GLN A 223 -0.49 -17.84 21.43
N LEU A 224 -0.78 -16.55 21.29
CA LEU A 224 -1.11 -15.93 20.00
C LEU A 224 0.05 -16.01 19.00
N ARG A 225 1.28 -15.85 19.48
CA ARG A 225 2.50 -16.00 18.66
C ARG A 225 2.68 -17.43 18.19
N ALA A 226 2.54 -18.40 19.07
CA ALA A 226 2.65 -19.84 18.75
C ALA A 226 1.58 -20.28 17.73
N LEU A 227 0.39 -19.71 17.85
CA LEU A 227 -0.69 -19.88 16.87
C LEU A 227 -0.48 -19.07 15.58
N ASN A 228 0.62 -18.32 15.42
CA ASN A 228 0.88 -17.44 14.29
C ASN A 228 -0.30 -16.50 13.96
N VAL A 229 -0.93 -15.90 14.96
CA VAL A 229 -2.03 -14.95 14.76
C VAL A 229 -1.45 -13.60 14.35
N LEU A 230 -1.81 -13.12 13.16
CA LEU A 230 -1.33 -11.85 12.63
C LEU A 230 -2.29 -10.68 12.86
N SER A 231 -3.51 -10.90 13.35
CA SER A 231 -4.44 -9.83 13.72
C SER A 231 -4.86 -10.04 15.18
N ILE A 232 -4.36 -9.17 16.07
CA ILE A 232 -4.48 -9.32 17.52
C ILE A 232 -5.27 -8.14 18.11
N PRO A 233 -6.58 -8.28 18.36
CA PRO A 233 -7.34 -7.29 19.11
C PRO A 233 -6.89 -7.23 20.57
N VAL A 234 -6.54 -6.03 21.02
CA VAL A 234 -6.29 -5.71 22.41
C VAL A 234 -7.50 -4.93 22.91
N ASN A 235 -8.35 -5.63 23.69
CA ASN A 235 -9.47 -5.00 24.38
C ASN A 235 -9.02 -4.58 25.77
N ILE A 236 -9.51 -3.46 26.24
CA ILE A 236 -9.28 -2.96 27.59
C ILE A 236 -10.60 -3.11 28.34
N LEU A 237 -10.59 -3.80 29.47
CA LEU A 237 -11.83 -4.00 30.23
C LEU A 237 -12.50 -2.66 30.53
N SER A 238 -13.75 -2.57 30.15
CA SER A 238 -14.67 -1.53 30.57
C SER A 238 -15.78 -2.24 31.35
N PRO A 239 -15.78 -2.19 32.68
CA PRO A 239 -16.76 -2.88 33.50
C PRO A 239 -18.20 -2.47 33.14
N ILE A 240 -19.06 -3.47 32.97
CA ILE A 240 -20.47 -3.24 32.61
C ILE A 240 -21.33 -3.64 33.80
N ALA A 241 -22.22 -2.76 34.23
CA ALA A 241 -23.15 -3.01 35.31
C ALA A 241 -23.99 -4.27 35.06
N GLY A 242 -24.17 -5.09 36.09
CA GLY A 242 -24.85 -6.36 36.03
C GLY A 242 -23.99 -7.55 35.58
N THR A 243 -22.72 -7.36 35.17
CA THR A 243 -21.77 -8.46 34.90
C THR A 243 -21.03 -8.85 36.17
N ALA A 244 -20.37 -10.03 36.17
CA ALA A 244 -19.56 -10.45 37.32
C ALA A 244 -18.34 -9.55 37.57
N LEU A 245 -17.87 -8.81 36.55
CA LEU A 245 -16.74 -7.88 36.64
C LEU A 245 -17.14 -6.41 36.72
N GLU A 246 -18.40 -6.09 37.12
CA GLU A 246 -18.87 -4.70 37.18
C GLU A 246 -18.07 -3.81 38.15
N HIS A 247 -17.43 -4.41 39.17
CA HIS A 247 -16.60 -3.70 40.17
C HIS A 247 -15.11 -3.93 39.99
N GLN A 248 -14.68 -4.53 38.88
CA GLN A 248 -13.26 -4.79 38.62
C GLN A 248 -12.50 -3.46 38.48
N PRO A 249 -11.41 -3.25 39.24
CA PRO A 249 -10.58 -2.05 39.11
C PRO A 249 -10.05 -1.88 37.69
N LEU A 250 -10.03 -0.62 37.21
CA LEU A 250 -9.48 -0.28 35.92
C LEU A 250 -7.96 -0.35 35.94
N LEU A 251 -7.36 -0.82 34.85
CA LEU A 251 -5.92 -0.66 34.64
C LEU A 251 -5.56 0.82 34.53
N SER A 252 -4.39 1.17 35.06
CA SER A 252 -3.77 2.47 34.83
C SER A 252 -3.30 2.60 33.37
N ASP A 253 -3.14 3.83 32.91
CA ASP A 253 -2.61 4.12 31.57
C ASP A 253 -1.21 3.51 31.37
N GLU A 254 -0.39 3.52 32.41
CA GLU A 254 0.94 2.89 32.40
C GLU A 254 0.87 1.38 32.17
N GLU A 255 -0.02 0.65 32.87
CA GLU A 255 -0.21 -0.79 32.70
C GLU A 255 -0.73 -1.14 31.29
N ILE A 256 -1.57 -0.27 30.71
CA ILE A 256 -2.07 -0.45 29.35
C ILE A 256 -0.94 -0.29 28.34
N LEU A 257 -0.15 0.79 28.44
CA LEU A 257 0.99 1.02 27.52
C LEU A 257 2.04 -0.09 27.66
N ARG A 258 2.32 -0.52 28.89
CA ARG A 258 3.21 -1.64 29.17
C ARG A 258 2.72 -2.94 28.53
N SER A 259 1.43 -3.23 28.62
CA SER A 259 0.83 -4.40 27.99
C SER A 259 0.93 -4.33 26.46
N VAL A 260 0.62 -3.19 25.85
CA VAL A 260 0.77 -2.98 24.41
C VAL A 260 2.22 -3.19 23.96
N ALA A 261 3.19 -2.64 24.70
CA ALA A 261 4.61 -2.81 24.41
C ALA A 261 5.05 -4.29 24.47
N LEU A 262 4.65 -5.03 25.50
CA LEU A 262 4.92 -6.46 25.63
C LEU A 262 4.33 -7.27 24.46
N PHE A 263 3.07 -7.01 24.10
CA PHE A 263 2.44 -7.65 22.95
C PHE A 263 3.21 -7.36 21.65
N ARG A 264 3.67 -6.12 21.43
CA ARG A 264 4.46 -5.75 20.25
C ARG A 264 5.80 -6.44 20.20
N LEU A 265 6.56 -6.46 21.30
CA LEU A 265 7.88 -7.07 21.35
C LEU A 265 7.83 -8.60 21.12
N ILE A 266 6.76 -9.26 21.60
CA ILE A 266 6.54 -10.70 21.41
C ILE A 266 5.97 -11.00 20.01
N ASN A 267 5.15 -10.11 19.46
CA ASN A 267 4.47 -10.26 18.15
C ASN A 267 4.85 -9.14 17.17
N PRO A 268 6.11 -9.04 16.72
CA PRO A 268 6.63 -7.88 16.03
C PRO A 268 5.95 -7.57 14.68
N LYS A 269 5.45 -8.58 13.97
CA LYS A 269 4.77 -8.43 12.66
C LYS A 269 3.26 -8.37 12.75
N ALA A 270 2.67 -8.56 13.93
CA ALA A 270 1.22 -8.60 14.05
C ALA A 270 0.58 -7.22 13.91
N GLN A 271 -0.64 -7.19 13.37
CA GLN A 271 -1.54 -6.06 13.48
C GLN A 271 -2.14 -6.07 14.89
N LEU A 272 -1.54 -5.30 15.81
CA LEU A 272 -2.12 -5.06 17.12
C LEU A 272 -3.26 -4.06 16.97
N ARG A 273 -4.46 -4.49 17.33
CA ARG A 273 -5.68 -3.75 17.02
C ARG A 273 -6.32 -3.17 18.28
N PHE A 274 -6.49 -1.86 18.35
CA PHE A 274 -7.40 -1.28 19.31
C PHE A 274 -8.82 -1.79 19.07
N ALA A 275 -9.44 -2.29 20.14
CA ALA A 275 -10.80 -2.80 20.13
C ALA A 275 -11.63 -2.21 21.29
N GLY A 276 -12.38 -3.00 22.04
CA GLY A 276 -13.20 -2.50 23.12
C GLY A 276 -12.44 -1.75 24.22
N GLY A 277 -13.08 -0.77 24.85
CA GLY A 277 -12.58 -0.03 26.00
C GLY A 277 -11.64 1.14 25.71
N ARG A 278 -11.18 1.34 24.49
CA ARG A 278 -10.24 2.43 24.15
C ARG A 278 -10.84 3.83 24.28
N ALA A 279 -12.14 3.97 24.18
CA ALA A 279 -12.83 5.25 24.28
C ALA A 279 -12.68 5.92 25.66
N ARG A 280 -12.26 5.18 26.71
CA ARG A 280 -11.95 5.72 28.03
C ARG A 280 -10.56 6.35 28.15
N LEU A 281 -9.67 6.11 27.19
CA LEU A 281 -8.30 6.62 27.18
C LEU A 281 -8.26 8.05 26.67
N SER A 282 -7.40 8.89 27.27
CA SER A 282 -7.11 10.22 26.74
C SER A 282 -6.48 10.13 25.33
N ARG A 283 -6.54 11.23 24.58
CA ARG A 283 -5.90 11.31 23.25
C ARG A 283 -4.40 11.02 23.32
N GLU A 284 -3.73 11.51 24.37
CA GLU A 284 -2.30 11.35 24.61
C GLU A 284 -1.94 9.87 24.82
N VAL A 285 -2.73 9.15 25.62
CA VAL A 285 -2.52 7.72 25.87
C VAL A 285 -2.80 6.89 24.62
N GLN A 286 -3.85 7.24 23.87
CA GLN A 286 -4.10 6.58 22.58
C GLN A 286 -2.94 6.82 21.60
N LYS A 287 -2.41 8.04 21.52
CA LYS A 287 -1.24 8.37 20.69
C LYS A 287 0.00 7.58 21.10
N ALA A 288 0.31 7.52 22.40
CA ALA A 288 1.42 6.73 22.92
C ALA A 288 1.28 5.24 22.61
N ALA A 289 0.08 4.69 22.69
CA ALA A 289 -0.20 3.29 22.33
C ALA A 289 -0.03 3.03 20.83
N LEU A 290 -0.43 3.96 19.96
CA LEU A 290 -0.19 3.89 18.51
C LEU A 290 1.32 3.94 18.22
N GLU A 291 2.06 4.81 18.87
CA GLU A 291 3.51 4.91 18.70
C GLU A 291 4.24 3.64 19.15
N CYS A 292 3.81 3.01 20.24
CA CYS A 292 4.51 1.87 20.83
C CYS A 292 4.04 0.49 20.32
N GLY A 293 2.96 0.42 19.52
CA GLY A 293 2.60 -0.91 19.06
C GLY A 293 1.30 -1.05 18.28
N ILE A 294 0.29 -0.28 18.60
CA ILE A 294 -1.00 -0.39 17.92
C ILE A 294 -0.89 0.14 16.49
N ASN A 295 -1.18 -0.71 15.51
CA ASN A 295 -1.19 -0.37 14.09
C ASN A 295 -2.48 -0.78 13.37
N ALA A 296 -3.54 -1.03 14.14
CA ALA A 296 -4.88 -1.31 13.63
C ALA A 296 -5.95 -0.86 14.64
N ALA A 297 -7.20 -0.68 14.20
CA ALA A 297 -8.32 -0.40 15.08
C ALA A 297 -9.64 -0.96 14.54
N ILE A 298 -10.59 -1.20 15.45
CA ILE A 298 -12.00 -1.29 15.11
C ILE A 298 -12.53 0.14 15.11
N ALA A 299 -13.13 0.56 13.99
CA ALA A 299 -13.67 1.89 13.79
C ALA A 299 -15.20 1.88 13.92
N GLY A 300 -15.77 2.99 14.40
CA GLY A 300 -17.19 3.11 14.66
C GLY A 300 -17.63 2.46 15.98
N ASP A 301 -18.93 2.23 16.12
CA ASP A 301 -19.50 1.68 17.34
C ASP A 301 -19.06 0.24 17.61
N MET A 302 -18.89 -0.07 18.89
CA MET A 302 -18.63 -1.43 19.37
C MET A 302 -19.95 -2.20 19.56
N LEU A 303 -19.85 -3.48 19.90
CA LEU A 303 -21.03 -4.38 19.98
C LEU A 303 -22.13 -3.88 20.93
N THR A 304 -21.72 -3.34 22.08
CA THR A 304 -22.64 -2.89 23.15
C THR A 304 -22.24 -1.54 23.75
N THR A 305 -21.20 -0.89 23.22
CA THR A 305 -20.68 0.41 23.69
C THR A 305 -20.43 1.33 22.51
N LYS A 306 -20.48 2.65 22.74
CA LYS A 306 -20.08 3.63 21.72
C LYS A 306 -18.60 3.50 21.41
N GLY A 307 -18.26 3.61 20.12
CA GLY A 307 -16.90 3.67 19.63
C GLY A 307 -16.40 5.11 19.42
N SER A 308 -15.37 5.26 18.63
CA SER A 308 -14.79 6.56 18.26
C SER A 308 -15.25 7.00 16.87
N ALA A 309 -15.26 8.33 16.65
CA ALA A 309 -15.51 8.88 15.33
C ALA A 309 -14.33 8.54 14.39
N ILE A 310 -14.63 8.04 13.20
CA ILE A 310 -13.62 7.55 12.25
C ILE A 310 -12.64 8.65 11.81
N ASP A 311 -13.13 9.89 11.66
CA ASP A 311 -12.29 11.00 11.22
C ASP A 311 -11.28 11.41 12.31
N ALA A 312 -11.69 11.40 13.58
CA ALA A 312 -10.80 11.62 14.71
C ALA A 312 -9.71 10.52 14.82
N ASP A 313 -10.10 9.27 14.51
CA ASP A 313 -9.14 8.17 14.47
C ASP A 313 -8.11 8.35 13.34
N ARG A 314 -8.54 8.76 12.14
CA ARG A 314 -7.66 9.02 11.00
C ARG A 314 -6.70 10.16 11.27
N GLU A 315 -7.19 11.24 11.87
CA GLU A 315 -6.35 12.37 12.26
C GLU A 315 -5.25 11.92 13.24
N LEU A 316 -5.61 11.21 14.31
CA LEU A 316 -4.66 10.72 15.30
C LEU A 316 -3.64 9.74 14.70
N VAL A 317 -4.08 8.84 13.83
CA VAL A 317 -3.26 7.86 13.12
C VAL A 317 -2.27 8.55 12.18
N SER A 318 -2.72 9.59 11.46
CA SER A 318 -1.88 10.41 10.58
C SER A 318 -0.83 11.20 11.36
N GLU A 319 -1.19 11.78 12.53
CA GLU A 319 -0.23 12.46 13.40
C GLU A 319 0.93 11.57 13.86
N VAL A 320 0.68 10.28 14.03
CA VAL A 320 1.71 9.28 14.39
C VAL A 320 2.52 8.82 13.16
N GLY A 321 2.13 9.26 11.96
CA GLY A 321 2.83 8.94 10.72
C GLY A 321 2.48 7.58 10.12
N TYR A 322 1.32 7.01 10.45
CA TYR A 322 0.76 5.88 9.72
C TYR A 322 0.06 6.34 8.44
N GLN A 323 0.10 5.49 7.43
CA GLN A 323 -0.73 5.64 6.24
C GLN A 323 -2.12 5.05 6.52
N THR A 324 -3.17 5.74 6.10
CA THR A 324 -4.56 5.27 6.30
C THR A 324 -5.13 4.56 5.09
N GLN A 325 -4.41 4.60 3.99
CA GLN A 325 -4.78 3.95 2.73
C GLN A 325 -3.55 3.25 2.15
N ASP A 326 -3.73 2.06 1.63
CA ASP A 326 -2.72 1.32 0.88
C ASP A 326 -2.36 2.07 -0.41
N ILE A 327 -1.06 2.17 -0.70
CA ILE A 327 -0.52 2.87 -1.89
C ILE A 327 -1.21 2.37 -3.16
N LYS A 328 -1.34 1.06 -3.31
CA LYS A 328 -1.96 0.43 -4.48
C LYS A 328 -3.44 0.80 -4.62
N THR A 329 -4.20 0.76 -3.52
CA THR A 329 -5.62 1.14 -3.51
C THR A 329 -5.82 2.61 -3.87
N PHE A 330 -4.93 3.49 -3.39
CA PHE A 330 -4.97 4.91 -3.77
C PHE A 330 -4.63 5.11 -5.24
N ASP A 331 -3.57 4.46 -5.70
CA ASP A 331 -3.10 4.53 -7.07
C ASP A 331 -4.19 4.07 -8.06
N GLU A 332 -4.74 2.87 -7.87
CA GLU A 332 -5.81 2.32 -8.71
C GLU A 332 -7.08 3.19 -8.76
N ALA A 333 -7.36 3.96 -7.71
CA ALA A 333 -8.53 4.82 -7.63
C ALA A 333 -8.29 6.23 -8.21
N HIS A 334 -7.06 6.75 -8.18
CA HIS A 334 -6.80 8.16 -8.40
C HIS A 334 -5.68 8.47 -9.40
N LEU A 335 -4.80 7.51 -9.74
CA LEU A 335 -3.70 7.76 -10.67
C LEU A 335 -3.98 7.08 -12.02
N TRP A 336 -3.90 7.85 -13.07
CA TRP A 336 -4.05 7.33 -14.43
C TRP A 336 -2.68 7.13 -15.06
N HIS A 337 -2.31 5.88 -15.26
CA HIS A 337 -1.03 5.51 -15.84
C HIS A 337 -0.99 5.76 -17.35
N PRO A 338 0.16 6.20 -17.90
CA PRO A 338 0.33 6.32 -19.35
C PRO A 338 0.02 4.99 -20.06
N TYR A 339 -0.59 5.09 -21.23
CA TYR A 339 -0.98 3.94 -22.08
C TYR A 339 -1.94 2.95 -21.43
N ALA A 340 -2.57 3.32 -20.32
CA ALA A 340 -3.54 2.47 -19.62
C ALA A 340 -4.98 2.91 -19.91
N SER A 341 -5.89 1.93 -19.92
CA SER A 341 -7.34 2.21 -19.94
C SER A 341 -7.80 2.74 -18.59
N ALA A 342 -8.61 3.80 -18.58
CA ALA A 342 -9.23 4.31 -17.35
C ALA A 342 -10.29 3.35 -16.78
N THR A 343 -10.88 2.49 -17.60
CA THR A 343 -11.93 1.55 -17.19
C THR A 343 -11.41 0.13 -16.95
N LEU A 344 -10.28 -0.23 -17.53
CA LEU A 344 -9.62 -1.53 -17.38
C LEU A 344 -8.10 -1.31 -17.24
N PRO A 345 -7.66 -0.71 -16.13
CA PRO A 345 -6.23 -0.48 -15.91
C PRO A 345 -5.50 -1.83 -15.71
N PRO A 346 -4.25 -1.93 -16.16
CA PRO A 346 -3.43 -3.09 -15.86
C PRO A 346 -3.15 -3.17 -14.35
N PRO A 347 -2.84 -4.36 -13.80
CA PRO A 347 -2.46 -4.50 -12.40
C PRO A 347 -1.27 -3.62 -12.05
N VAL A 348 -1.37 -2.86 -10.95
CA VAL A 348 -0.28 -2.01 -10.45
C VAL A 348 0.66 -2.82 -9.57
N ASN A 349 1.96 -2.66 -9.80
CA ASN A 349 3.02 -3.19 -8.95
C ASN A 349 3.64 -2.04 -8.15
N VAL A 350 3.66 -2.14 -6.83
CA VAL A 350 4.25 -1.12 -5.96
C VAL A 350 5.74 -1.35 -5.85
N ALA A 351 6.54 -0.44 -6.41
CA ALA A 351 7.99 -0.47 -6.31
C ALA A 351 8.44 0.09 -4.96
N ALA A 352 9.18 -0.69 -4.19
CA ALA A 352 9.77 -0.30 -2.91
C ALA A 352 11.24 0.14 -3.04
N GLY A 353 11.92 -0.25 -4.11
CA GLY A 353 13.31 0.08 -4.34
C GLY A 353 13.85 -0.50 -5.64
N GLY A 354 15.18 -0.46 -5.81
CA GLY A 354 15.84 -1.06 -6.97
C GLY A 354 17.36 -1.05 -6.83
N HIS A 355 18.02 -1.94 -7.54
CA HIS A 355 19.49 -2.01 -7.63
C HIS A 355 19.91 -2.65 -8.95
N GLY A 356 21.00 -2.17 -9.55
CA GLY A 356 21.45 -2.66 -10.86
C GLY A 356 20.29 -2.59 -11.89
N ALA A 357 19.97 -3.70 -12.54
CA ALA A 357 18.86 -3.81 -13.49
C ALA A 357 17.58 -4.36 -12.85
N ARG A 358 17.41 -4.29 -11.53
CA ARG A 358 16.29 -4.89 -10.82
C ARG A 358 15.44 -3.85 -10.09
N ILE A 359 14.12 -4.00 -10.18
CA ILE A 359 13.12 -3.30 -9.38
C ILE A 359 12.69 -4.24 -8.26
N VAL A 360 12.76 -3.77 -7.01
CA VAL A 360 12.29 -4.49 -5.82
C VAL A 360 10.88 -4.04 -5.51
N LEU A 361 9.94 -4.97 -5.48
CA LEU A 361 8.55 -4.70 -5.13
C LEU A 361 8.33 -4.73 -3.61
N GLU A 362 7.23 -4.13 -3.15
CA GLU A 362 6.85 -4.08 -1.74
C GLU A 362 6.61 -5.47 -1.13
N ASP A 363 6.20 -6.45 -1.95
CA ASP A 363 6.02 -7.85 -1.54
C ASP A 363 7.34 -8.66 -1.53
N GLY A 364 8.47 -8.03 -1.82
CA GLY A 364 9.80 -8.62 -1.82
C GLY A 364 10.21 -9.31 -3.13
N ARG A 365 9.34 -9.37 -4.15
CA ARG A 365 9.73 -9.86 -5.48
C ARG A 365 10.70 -8.89 -6.14
N GLU A 366 11.66 -9.44 -6.88
CA GLU A 366 12.57 -8.66 -7.72
C GLU A 366 12.25 -8.91 -9.20
N LEU A 367 12.01 -7.83 -9.93
CA LEU A 367 11.78 -7.86 -11.38
C LEU A 367 13.02 -7.38 -12.13
N ILE A 368 13.36 -8.05 -13.23
CA ILE A 368 14.37 -7.55 -14.16
C ILE A 368 13.72 -6.50 -15.05
N ASP A 369 14.27 -5.29 -15.06
CA ASP A 369 13.82 -4.22 -15.95
C ASP A 369 14.60 -4.28 -17.26
N GLY A 370 14.03 -4.92 -18.25
CA GLY A 370 14.62 -5.08 -19.59
C GLY A 370 14.56 -3.82 -20.46
N THR A 371 13.80 -2.80 -20.04
CA THR A 371 13.63 -1.55 -20.79
C THR A 371 14.33 -0.34 -20.13
N SER A 372 15.02 -0.56 -19.01
CA SER A 372 15.70 0.50 -18.24
C SER A 372 14.77 1.67 -17.92
N SER A 373 13.51 1.38 -17.51
CA SER A 373 12.46 2.38 -17.24
C SER A 373 12.34 3.42 -18.35
N TRP A 374 12.10 2.95 -19.56
CA TRP A 374 12.08 3.77 -20.78
C TRP A 374 13.37 4.62 -20.92
N TRP A 375 14.54 3.96 -20.75
CA TRP A 375 15.88 4.51 -20.94
C TRP A 375 16.38 5.44 -19.81
N CYS A 376 15.50 5.76 -18.82
CA CYS A 376 15.88 6.65 -17.73
C CYS A 376 16.83 6.00 -16.71
N ALA A 377 16.83 4.66 -16.61
CA ALA A 377 17.70 3.89 -15.73
C ALA A 377 18.87 3.21 -16.46
N ALA A 378 19.41 3.82 -17.53
CA ALA A 378 20.47 3.25 -18.36
C ALA A 378 21.73 2.84 -17.58
N PHE A 379 22.03 3.46 -16.45
CA PHE A 379 23.13 3.14 -15.56
C PHE A 379 22.75 2.21 -14.40
N GLY A 380 21.50 1.75 -14.36
CA GLY A 380 20.93 0.97 -13.28
C GLY A 380 20.34 1.80 -12.14
N TYR A 381 19.58 1.12 -11.29
CA TYR A 381 18.91 1.72 -10.15
C TYR A 381 19.87 1.95 -8.98
N ASN A 382 19.69 3.07 -8.28
CA ASN A 382 20.39 3.44 -7.04
C ASN A 382 21.92 3.35 -7.14
N ARG A 383 22.47 3.72 -8.27
CA ARG A 383 23.91 3.81 -8.48
C ARG A 383 24.53 4.76 -7.46
N PRO A 384 25.46 4.32 -6.58
CA PRO A 384 25.95 5.13 -5.47
C PRO A 384 26.51 6.49 -5.92
N GLU A 385 27.25 6.52 -7.01
CA GLU A 385 27.89 7.74 -7.54
C GLU A 385 26.85 8.78 -8.01
N ILE A 386 25.74 8.30 -8.59
CA ILE A 386 24.64 9.16 -9.04
C ILE A 386 23.84 9.67 -7.83
N VAL A 387 23.52 8.79 -6.89
CA VAL A 387 22.77 9.14 -5.66
C VAL A 387 23.55 10.18 -4.85
N GLU A 388 24.85 9.97 -4.65
CA GLU A 388 25.73 10.91 -3.94
C GLU A 388 25.80 12.29 -4.64
N ALA A 389 25.92 12.30 -5.97
CA ALA A 389 25.95 13.53 -6.75
C ALA A 389 24.64 14.32 -6.62
N ILE A 390 23.48 13.62 -6.66
CA ILE A 390 22.15 14.23 -6.46
C ILE A 390 22.03 14.81 -5.06
N GLN A 391 22.37 14.03 -4.02
CA GLN A 391 22.31 14.48 -2.62
C GLN A 391 23.19 15.71 -2.37
N LYS A 392 24.41 15.69 -2.88
CA LYS A 392 25.36 16.81 -2.77
C LYS A 392 24.85 18.06 -3.47
N GLN A 393 24.26 17.93 -4.66
CA GLN A 393 23.71 19.07 -5.38
C GLN A 393 22.42 19.58 -4.72
N ALA A 394 21.53 18.70 -4.29
CA ALA A 394 20.28 19.06 -3.62
C ALA A 394 20.51 19.86 -2.32
N SER A 395 21.60 19.56 -1.59
CA SER A 395 21.98 20.32 -0.38
C SER A 395 22.48 21.74 -0.67
N LYS A 396 22.84 22.06 -1.92
CA LYS A 396 23.35 23.38 -2.32
C LYS A 396 22.29 24.22 -3.03
N LEU A 397 21.65 23.63 -4.03
CA LEU A 397 20.69 24.32 -4.89
C LEU A 397 19.85 23.28 -5.61
N THR A 398 18.55 23.22 -5.32
CA THR A 398 17.60 22.30 -5.94
C THR A 398 17.16 22.76 -7.32
N HIS A 399 16.93 24.07 -7.50
CA HIS A 399 16.52 24.67 -8.75
C HIS A 399 16.83 26.17 -8.80
N VAL A 400 17.12 26.67 -9.99
CA VAL A 400 17.11 28.10 -10.34
C VAL A 400 16.71 28.24 -11.80
N MET A 401 15.90 29.27 -12.12
CA MET A 401 15.54 29.57 -13.51
C MET A 401 16.78 29.87 -14.35
N PHE A 402 16.82 29.36 -15.58
CA PHE A 402 17.97 29.55 -16.47
C PHE A 402 17.92 30.86 -17.28
N ALA A 403 16.96 31.73 -16.99
CA ALA A 403 16.82 33.06 -17.59
C ALA A 403 17.67 34.08 -16.81
N GLY A 404 18.90 34.27 -17.22
CA GLY A 404 19.87 35.19 -16.59
C GLY A 404 20.66 34.58 -15.43
N PHE A 405 20.35 33.36 -15.01
CA PHE A 405 21.12 32.59 -14.02
C PHE A 405 21.77 31.38 -14.65
N THR A 406 22.83 30.89 -14.03
CA THR A 406 23.49 29.64 -14.36
C THR A 406 23.99 28.94 -13.09
N HIS A 407 24.39 27.69 -13.19
CA HIS A 407 24.96 26.93 -12.10
C HIS A 407 26.02 25.94 -12.60
N GLN A 408 26.92 25.52 -11.70
CA GLN A 408 28.06 24.70 -12.04
C GLN A 408 27.72 23.41 -12.80
N PRO A 409 26.73 22.58 -12.42
CA PRO A 409 26.39 21.37 -13.18
C PRO A 409 26.03 21.64 -14.64
N ALA A 410 25.28 22.69 -14.94
CA ALA A 410 24.94 23.05 -16.31
C ALA A 410 26.19 23.44 -17.13
N VAL A 411 27.10 24.24 -16.55
CA VAL A 411 28.33 24.65 -17.21
C VAL A 411 29.26 23.45 -17.46
N GLU A 412 29.40 22.54 -16.47
CA GLU A 412 30.24 21.34 -16.65
C GLU A 412 29.67 20.38 -17.70
N LEU A 413 28.34 20.18 -17.72
CA LEU A 413 27.70 19.41 -18.78
C LEU A 413 27.92 20.07 -20.15
N GLY A 414 27.74 21.39 -20.25
CA GLY A 414 27.96 22.15 -21.47
C GLY A 414 29.39 22.00 -22.00
N LYS A 415 30.39 22.12 -21.13
CA LYS A 415 31.81 21.90 -21.49
C LYS A 415 32.10 20.50 -22.04
N ARG A 416 31.45 19.46 -21.49
CA ARG A 416 31.60 18.09 -21.97
C ARG A 416 30.94 17.91 -23.34
N LEU A 417 29.71 18.38 -23.49
CA LEU A 417 28.95 18.27 -24.73
C LEU A 417 29.65 19.01 -25.89
N THR A 418 30.15 20.23 -25.70
CA THR A 418 30.86 20.99 -26.75
C THR A 418 32.13 20.32 -27.24
N ARG A 419 32.77 19.44 -26.44
CA ARG A 419 33.93 18.64 -26.88
C ARG A 419 33.55 17.45 -27.76
N LEU A 420 32.30 16.98 -27.66
CA LEU A 420 31.78 15.82 -28.43
C LEU A 420 31.10 16.25 -29.72
N LEU A 421 30.66 17.50 -29.81
CA LEU A 421 29.92 18.03 -30.95
C LEU A 421 30.89 18.60 -32.02
N PRO A 422 30.43 18.64 -33.30
CA PRO A 422 31.18 19.35 -34.35
C PRO A 422 31.43 20.81 -33.96
N GLU A 423 32.62 21.36 -34.33
CA GLU A 423 33.07 22.70 -33.93
C GLU A 423 32.08 23.83 -34.22
N LYS A 424 31.25 23.67 -35.26
CA LYS A 424 30.23 24.66 -35.61
C LYS A 424 29.04 24.70 -34.65
N LEU A 425 28.81 23.66 -33.83
CA LEU A 425 27.74 23.57 -32.84
C LEU A 425 28.21 24.10 -31.49
N THR A 426 28.23 25.43 -31.35
CA THR A 426 28.83 26.11 -30.19
C THR A 426 27.84 26.45 -29.07
N LYS A 427 26.54 26.23 -29.29
CA LYS A 427 25.51 26.58 -28.32
C LYS A 427 24.69 25.34 -27.95
N ILE A 428 24.34 25.23 -26.70
CA ILE A 428 23.53 24.15 -26.11
C ILE A 428 22.28 24.75 -25.49
N PHE A 429 21.15 24.18 -25.80
CA PHE A 429 19.88 24.49 -25.18
C PHE A 429 19.41 23.26 -24.37
N TYR A 430 19.23 23.42 -23.06
CA TYR A 430 18.71 22.36 -22.20
C TYR A 430 17.18 22.33 -22.21
N ALA A 431 16.62 21.14 -22.31
CA ALA A 431 15.17 20.89 -22.27
C ALA A 431 14.85 19.73 -21.34
N ASP A 432 13.58 19.65 -20.89
CA ASP A 432 13.14 18.69 -19.89
C ASP A 432 12.98 17.27 -20.45
N SER A 433 12.77 17.14 -21.75
CA SER A 433 12.61 15.84 -22.44
C SER A 433 13.04 15.92 -23.90
N GLY A 434 13.20 14.76 -24.56
CA GLY A 434 13.46 14.67 -25.98
C GLY A 434 12.37 15.34 -26.82
N SER A 435 11.09 15.13 -26.49
CA SER A 435 9.96 15.77 -27.17
C SER A 435 10.03 17.29 -27.08
N VAL A 436 10.33 17.85 -25.89
CA VAL A 436 10.50 19.30 -25.71
C VAL A 436 11.73 19.82 -26.46
N ALA A 437 12.83 19.07 -26.52
CA ALA A 437 14.00 19.44 -27.32
C ALA A 437 13.65 19.56 -28.82
N VAL A 438 12.88 18.60 -29.35
CA VAL A 438 12.37 18.65 -30.74
C VAL A 438 11.46 19.85 -30.96
N GLU A 439 10.53 20.13 -30.05
CA GLU A 439 9.66 21.32 -30.13
C GLU A 439 10.46 22.62 -30.17
N VAL A 440 11.49 22.74 -29.34
CA VAL A 440 12.38 23.91 -29.32
C VAL A 440 13.18 24.01 -30.61
N ALA A 441 13.72 22.92 -31.14
CA ALA A 441 14.46 22.88 -32.38
C ALA A 441 13.57 23.32 -33.57
N MET A 442 12.33 22.83 -33.64
CA MET A 442 11.36 23.23 -34.67
C MET A 442 11.04 24.71 -34.57
N LYS A 443 10.76 25.25 -33.38
CA LYS A 443 10.54 26.70 -33.20
C LYS A 443 11.75 27.52 -33.62
N LEU A 444 12.94 27.08 -33.26
CA LEU A 444 14.18 27.75 -33.62
C LEU A 444 14.39 27.76 -35.14
N ALA A 445 14.11 26.66 -35.82
CA ALA A 445 14.22 26.57 -37.28
C ALA A 445 13.26 27.56 -37.99
N VAL A 446 12.00 27.61 -37.55
CA VAL A 446 11.01 28.59 -38.08
C VAL A 446 11.48 30.02 -37.83
N GLN A 447 11.91 30.34 -36.62
CA GLN A 447 12.43 31.66 -36.25
C GLN A 447 13.64 32.06 -37.10
N TYR A 448 14.54 31.11 -37.37
CA TYR A 448 15.68 31.35 -38.26
C TYR A 448 15.26 31.70 -39.67
N GLN A 449 14.31 30.97 -40.27
CA GLN A 449 13.82 31.26 -41.64
C GLN A 449 13.13 32.63 -41.69
N LEU A 450 12.32 32.95 -40.69
CA LEU A 450 11.68 34.27 -40.60
C LEU A 450 12.71 35.40 -40.49
N ALA A 451 13.75 35.23 -39.68
CA ALA A 451 14.83 36.20 -39.55
C ALA A 451 15.64 36.40 -40.86
N LYS A 452 15.66 35.37 -41.71
CA LYS A 452 16.23 35.45 -43.08
C LYS A 452 15.26 36.03 -44.11
N GLY A 453 14.07 36.48 -43.72
CA GLY A 453 13.05 37.01 -44.63
C GLY A 453 12.25 35.95 -45.40
N ARG A 454 12.44 34.66 -45.12
CA ARG A 454 11.81 33.52 -45.81
C ARG A 454 10.53 33.10 -45.10
N LYS A 455 9.48 33.93 -45.21
CA LYS A 455 8.24 33.82 -44.44
C LYS A 455 7.39 32.59 -44.76
N THR A 456 7.54 32.01 -45.96
CA THR A 456 6.81 30.82 -46.41
C THR A 456 7.40 29.52 -45.89
N ARG A 457 8.66 29.49 -45.51
CA ARG A 457 9.36 28.29 -45.02
C ARG A 457 9.00 28.01 -43.57
N THR A 458 7.87 27.34 -43.36
CA THR A 458 7.36 27.03 -42.02
C THR A 458 7.03 25.54 -41.82
N ASN A 459 7.10 24.73 -42.90
CA ASN A 459 6.81 23.31 -42.84
C ASN A 459 8.11 22.47 -42.66
N PHE A 460 7.96 21.23 -42.21
CA PHE A 460 9.08 20.34 -41.96
C PHE A 460 9.02 19.13 -42.87
N ALA A 461 10.17 18.71 -43.37
CA ALA A 461 10.36 17.42 -44.01
C ALA A 461 10.92 16.40 -42.99
N THR A 462 10.51 15.16 -43.09
CA THR A 462 10.98 14.06 -42.25
C THR A 462 10.91 12.73 -43.01
N ILE A 463 11.60 11.73 -42.55
CA ILE A 463 11.54 10.37 -43.10
C ILE A 463 10.44 9.54 -42.43
N ARG A 464 9.86 8.57 -43.16
CA ARG A 464 8.94 7.60 -42.59
C ARG A 464 9.64 6.71 -41.57
N LYS A 465 8.87 6.07 -40.71
CA LYS A 465 9.28 5.20 -39.61
C LYS A 465 10.12 5.89 -38.51
N GLY A 466 10.29 7.22 -38.56
CA GLY A 466 10.95 7.99 -37.52
C GLY A 466 10.03 8.25 -36.33
N TYR A 467 10.65 8.39 -35.13
CA TYR A 467 9.98 8.80 -33.89
C TYR A 467 10.71 10.00 -33.28
N HIS A 468 9.96 11.05 -32.97
CA HIS A 468 10.52 12.33 -32.52
C HIS A 468 9.93 12.81 -31.18
N GLY A 469 8.99 12.07 -30.60
CA GLY A 469 8.40 12.37 -29.29
C GLY A 469 6.87 12.43 -29.31
N ASP A 470 6.29 12.68 -28.12
CA ASP A 470 4.85 12.58 -27.84
C ASP A 470 4.15 13.94 -27.67
N THR A 471 4.88 15.05 -27.80
CA THR A 471 4.25 16.38 -27.81
C THR A 471 3.64 16.68 -29.17
N TRP A 472 2.71 17.63 -29.23
CA TRP A 472 1.82 17.82 -30.38
C TRP A 472 2.56 18.01 -31.73
N ASN A 473 3.59 18.84 -31.78
CA ASN A 473 4.36 19.03 -33.02
C ASN A 473 5.38 17.92 -33.24
N ALA A 474 5.95 17.34 -32.16
CA ALA A 474 6.82 16.18 -32.27
C ALA A 474 6.07 14.98 -32.86
N MET A 475 4.82 14.72 -32.42
CA MET A 475 3.95 13.72 -33.06
C MET A 475 3.71 13.99 -34.54
N GLY A 476 3.61 15.27 -34.93
CA GLY A 476 3.37 15.66 -36.32
C GLY A 476 4.51 15.27 -37.27
N VAL A 477 5.73 15.07 -36.79
CA VAL A 477 6.88 14.60 -37.56
C VAL A 477 7.22 13.12 -37.34
N CYS A 478 6.49 12.41 -36.48
CA CYS A 478 6.54 10.95 -36.38
C CYS A 478 5.77 10.27 -37.53
N ASP A 479 6.08 9.01 -37.81
CA ASP A 479 5.37 8.26 -38.86
C ASP A 479 3.85 8.26 -38.63
N PRO A 480 3.04 8.72 -39.61
CA PRO A 480 1.59 8.86 -39.43
C PRO A 480 0.83 7.53 -39.54
N VAL A 481 1.46 6.45 -40.07
CA VAL A 481 0.82 5.17 -40.36
C VAL A 481 1.32 4.08 -39.42
N ALA A 482 2.63 3.88 -39.35
CA ALA A 482 3.25 2.85 -38.54
C ALA A 482 3.52 3.30 -37.09
N GLY A 483 3.37 4.58 -36.81
CA GLY A 483 3.60 5.16 -35.49
C GLY A 483 2.43 4.96 -34.52
N MET A 484 2.71 5.07 -33.21
CA MET A 484 1.71 4.96 -32.13
C MET A 484 0.73 6.15 -32.08
N HIS A 485 0.94 7.20 -32.88
CA HIS A 485 0.16 8.44 -32.87
C HIS A 485 -0.96 8.47 -33.91
N GLY A 486 -1.30 7.36 -34.54
CA GLY A 486 -2.32 7.26 -35.60
C GLY A 486 -3.69 7.85 -35.22
N PHE A 487 -4.10 7.74 -33.95
CA PHE A 487 -5.34 8.35 -33.45
C PHE A 487 -5.40 9.88 -33.63
N PHE A 488 -4.26 10.56 -33.62
CA PHE A 488 -4.17 12.01 -33.71
C PHE A 488 -3.90 12.51 -35.11
N SER A 489 -3.68 11.61 -36.10
CA SER A 489 -3.25 11.98 -37.46
C SER A 489 -4.17 12.98 -38.16
N GLY A 490 -5.49 12.94 -37.90
CA GLY A 490 -6.45 13.90 -38.46
C GLY A 490 -6.40 15.29 -37.85
N ALA A 491 -5.78 15.46 -36.68
CA ALA A 491 -5.69 16.74 -35.96
C ALA A 491 -4.28 17.36 -36.00
N LEU A 492 -3.28 16.57 -36.39
CA LEU A 492 -1.91 17.05 -36.52
C LEU A 492 -1.68 17.86 -37.81
N GLN A 493 -0.76 18.79 -37.77
CA GLN A 493 -0.35 19.53 -38.96
C GLN A 493 0.27 18.57 -39.98
N LYS A 494 -0.18 18.62 -41.23
CA LYS A 494 0.40 17.81 -42.31
C LYS A 494 1.84 18.22 -42.57
N ARG A 495 2.74 17.24 -42.48
CA ARG A 495 4.17 17.39 -42.73
C ARG A 495 4.55 16.69 -44.04
N ILE A 496 5.76 16.93 -44.51
CA ILE A 496 6.30 16.34 -45.72
C ILE A 496 7.04 15.09 -45.34
N PHE A 497 6.48 13.92 -45.71
CA PHE A 497 7.12 12.62 -45.43
C PHE A 497 7.80 12.08 -46.68
N ILE A 498 9.05 11.68 -46.50
CA ILE A 498 9.91 11.07 -47.52
C ILE A 498 10.12 9.62 -47.14
N ASP A 499 10.20 8.71 -48.08
CA ASP A 499 10.38 7.31 -47.82
C ASP A 499 11.77 7.05 -47.18
N GLU A 500 11.86 6.01 -46.37
CA GLU A 500 13.12 5.60 -45.75
C GLU A 500 14.09 5.10 -46.82
N PRO A 501 15.42 5.24 -46.61
CA PRO A 501 16.42 4.66 -47.49
C PRO A 501 16.25 3.13 -47.62
N SER A 502 16.41 2.60 -48.82
CA SER A 502 16.38 1.15 -49.10
C SER A 502 17.67 0.43 -48.67
N SER A 503 18.74 1.20 -48.46
CA SER A 503 20.04 0.70 -48.03
C SER A 503 19.99 0.21 -46.58
N VAL A 504 20.42 -1.02 -46.35
CA VAL A 504 20.50 -1.60 -45.00
C VAL A 504 21.80 -1.23 -44.31
N PHE A 505 21.80 -1.17 -42.98
CA PHE A 505 22.99 -0.89 -42.18
C PHE A 505 24.12 -1.88 -42.49
N GLY A 506 25.33 -1.35 -42.81
CA GLY A 506 26.46 -2.16 -43.23
C GLY A 506 26.42 -2.68 -44.68
N GLY A 507 25.36 -2.41 -45.41
CA GLY A 507 25.22 -2.74 -46.82
C GLY A 507 25.87 -1.71 -47.75
N GLN A 508 25.76 -1.93 -49.06
CA GLN A 508 26.24 -0.96 -50.06
C GLN A 508 25.23 0.20 -50.16
N TRP A 509 25.77 1.41 -50.27
CA TRP A 509 25.00 2.61 -50.51
C TRP A 509 24.28 2.56 -51.87
N ASN A 510 22.99 2.84 -51.91
CA ASN A 510 22.21 3.01 -53.12
C ASN A 510 22.04 4.51 -53.41
N PRO A 511 22.63 5.07 -54.49
CA PRO A 511 22.46 6.48 -54.84
C PRO A 511 21.00 6.88 -55.03
N GLY A 512 20.11 5.98 -55.46
CA GLY A 512 18.67 6.24 -55.59
C GLY A 512 17.97 6.58 -54.29
N ASP A 513 18.54 6.25 -53.13
CA ASP A 513 17.92 6.53 -51.84
C ASP A 513 17.78 8.04 -51.52
N ILE A 514 18.54 8.92 -52.19
CA ILE A 514 18.45 10.38 -52.02
C ILE A 514 17.66 11.07 -53.15
N GLU A 515 17.34 10.39 -54.25
CA GLU A 515 16.65 10.99 -55.40
C GLU A 515 15.28 11.56 -55.01
N GLU A 516 14.51 10.86 -54.18
CA GLU A 516 13.22 11.36 -53.70
C GLU A 516 13.42 12.60 -52.80
N LEU A 517 14.38 12.58 -51.91
CA LEU A 517 14.73 13.71 -51.04
C LEU A 517 15.07 14.93 -51.85
N GLU A 518 15.94 14.79 -52.88
CA GLU A 518 16.35 15.89 -53.76
C GLU A 518 15.14 16.45 -54.53
N ARG A 519 14.34 15.60 -55.13
CA ARG A 519 13.14 15.99 -55.85
C ARG A 519 12.13 16.75 -54.98
N VAL A 520 11.89 16.28 -53.75
CA VAL A 520 10.98 16.91 -52.78
C VAL A 520 11.51 18.29 -52.37
N PHE A 521 12.83 18.39 -52.12
CA PHE A 521 13.47 19.65 -51.74
C PHE A 521 13.48 20.65 -52.88
N GLU A 522 13.70 20.24 -54.11
CA GLU A 522 13.59 21.13 -55.29
C GLU A 522 12.17 21.63 -55.48
N ALA A 523 11.17 20.75 -55.37
CA ALA A 523 9.78 21.10 -55.59
C ALA A 523 9.18 22.00 -54.50
N LEU A 524 9.58 21.82 -53.24
CA LEU A 524 9.01 22.46 -52.05
C LEU A 524 9.99 23.37 -51.31
N GLN A 525 11.06 23.80 -51.97
CA GLN A 525 12.13 24.59 -51.34
C GLN A 525 11.66 25.85 -50.62
N ASP A 526 10.56 26.46 -51.07
CA ASP A 526 9.99 27.68 -50.50
C ASP A 526 9.03 27.41 -49.32
N GLU A 527 8.70 26.16 -49.07
CA GLU A 527 7.85 25.73 -47.95
C GLU A 527 8.66 25.05 -46.83
N ILE A 528 9.72 24.32 -47.19
CA ILE A 528 10.50 23.54 -46.23
C ILE A 528 11.35 24.43 -45.33
N CYS A 529 11.05 24.41 -44.06
CA CYS A 529 11.80 25.08 -43.01
C CYS A 529 13.10 24.36 -42.67
N ALA A 530 13.01 23.06 -42.43
CA ALA A 530 14.09 22.18 -42.08
C ALA A 530 13.71 20.71 -42.36
N LEU A 531 14.74 19.88 -42.44
CA LEU A 531 14.65 18.42 -42.41
C LEU A 531 14.94 17.94 -40.97
N ILE A 532 14.06 17.09 -40.45
CA ILE A 532 14.27 16.40 -39.16
C ILE A 532 14.43 14.91 -39.41
N LEU A 533 15.49 14.33 -38.86
CA LEU A 533 15.85 12.93 -39.05
C LEU A 533 16.13 12.25 -37.72
N GLU A 534 15.75 10.99 -37.63
CA GLU A 534 16.20 10.05 -36.63
C GLU A 534 17.06 8.97 -37.30
N PRO A 535 18.40 9.11 -37.30
CA PRO A 535 19.26 8.29 -38.16
C PRO A 535 19.50 6.87 -37.65
N VAL A 536 19.26 6.57 -36.39
CA VAL A 536 19.67 5.30 -35.78
C VAL A 536 18.57 4.62 -34.97
N SER A 537 17.97 5.32 -34.02
CA SER A 537 17.15 4.73 -32.96
C SER A 537 15.98 3.89 -33.50
N TYR A 538 14.88 4.53 -33.84
CA TYR A 538 13.69 3.80 -34.31
C TYR A 538 13.80 3.30 -35.75
N THR A 539 14.64 3.89 -36.58
CA THR A 539 14.83 3.45 -37.96
C THR A 539 15.71 2.22 -38.09
N HIS A 540 16.63 1.99 -37.15
CA HIS A 540 17.58 0.86 -37.20
C HIS A 540 17.57 -0.04 -35.97
N LEU A 541 17.45 0.51 -34.75
CA LEU A 541 17.49 -0.28 -33.52
C LEU A 541 16.12 -0.88 -33.15
N ARG A 542 15.02 -0.21 -33.48
CA ARG A 542 13.67 -0.70 -33.19
C ARG A 542 13.37 -2.06 -33.83
N ALA A 543 13.93 -2.34 -35.00
CA ALA A 543 13.73 -3.63 -35.66
C ALA A 543 14.22 -4.81 -34.80
N HIS A 544 15.28 -4.61 -34.02
CA HIS A 544 15.79 -5.64 -33.10
C HIS A 544 15.02 -5.74 -31.80
N GLU A 545 14.53 -4.62 -31.27
CA GLU A 545 13.76 -4.60 -30.03
C GLU A 545 12.34 -5.10 -30.21
N THR A 546 11.70 -4.78 -31.32
CA THR A 546 10.30 -5.19 -31.59
C THR A 546 10.16 -6.64 -32.01
N GLU A 547 11.13 -7.24 -32.66
CA GLU A 547 11.12 -8.68 -32.96
C GLU A 547 11.27 -9.53 -31.71
N LEU A 548 11.88 -8.99 -30.64
CA LEU A 548 12.05 -9.66 -29.35
C LEU A 548 10.84 -9.45 -28.42
N HIS A 549 9.96 -8.50 -28.72
CA HIS A 549 8.81 -8.15 -27.89
C HIS A 549 7.45 -8.51 -28.51
N LEU A 550 7.46 -9.13 -29.69
CA LEU A 550 6.30 -9.76 -30.32
C LEU A 550 6.36 -11.28 -30.11
#